data_91ed4bd3a2799f67e5842d13a1468f99
#
_entry.id   91ed4bd3a2799f67e5842d13a1468f99
#
_cell.length_a   1.000
_cell.length_b   1.000
_cell.length_c   1.000
_cell.angle_alpha   90.00
_cell.angle_beta   90.00
_cell.angle_gamma   90.00
#
_symmetry.space_group_name_H-M   'P 1'
#
loop_
_entity.id
_entity.type
_entity.pdbx_description
1 polymer ?
#
loop_
_entity_poly.entity_id
_entity_poly.type
_entity_poly.pdbx_seq_one_letter_code
_entity_poly.pdbx_strand_id
1 'polypeptide(L)'
;MLQRLNNGSRMSREVHVRFCEGLGVQLPRSTHPYIPMAKGFCYLVAIMDWASRRVLAWRLSNTLDASFCTEALEEAISKYGTPEIFNTDQGSQFTSDAFTDILISNGISISMDGKGRWVDNVYVERLWRSVKYEDIHLKAYCSITEARHGLADYFGFYNNRRRHQGLDDRTPDEVYWTTLPQMQVAA
;
A
#
# COMPACT_ATOMS: atom_id res chain seq x y z
N MET A 1 10.01 39.18 13.67
CA MET A 1 10.84 37.97 13.74
C MET A 1 9.92 36.80 14.06
N LEU A 2 9.31 36.19 13.04
CA LEU A 2 8.30 35.13 13.18
C LEU A 2 9.03 33.78 13.12
N GLN A 3 9.12 33.10 14.27
CA GLN A 3 9.57 31.73 14.34
C GLN A 3 8.52 30.83 13.64
N ARG A 4 8.93 30.21 12.56
CA ARG A 4 8.19 29.09 11.94
C ARG A 4 8.21 27.93 12.93
N LEU A 5 7.07 27.62 13.49
CA LEU A 5 6.84 26.38 14.20
C LEU A 5 6.88 25.24 13.16
N ASN A 6 8.00 24.54 13.14
CA ASN A 6 8.19 23.36 12.33
C ASN A 6 7.57 22.16 13.06
N ASN A 7 6.23 22.03 12.97
CA ASN A 7 5.48 20.88 13.51
C ASN A 7 5.36 19.81 12.45
N GLY A 8 6.49 19.34 11.95
CA GLY A 8 6.55 18.08 11.21
C GLY A 8 6.81 16.95 12.19
N SER A 9 5.76 16.32 12.72
CA SER A 9 5.89 15.00 13.32
C SER A 9 6.31 14.03 12.23
N ARG A 10 7.63 13.88 12.02
CA ARG A 10 8.17 12.81 11.19
C ARG A 10 7.77 11.49 11.84
N MET A 11 6.87 10.78 11.23
CA MET A 11 6.57 9.41 11.63
C MET A 11 7.79 8.56 11.29
N SER A 12 8.43 8.01 12.32
CA SER A 12 9.48 7.00 12.19
C SER A 12 8.83 5.67 11.73
N ARG A 13 8.44 5.61 10.45
CA ARG A 13 7.74 4.44 9.90
C ARG A 13 8.18 4.15 8.47
N GLU A 14 8.37 2.87 8.22
CA GLU A 14 8.56 2.33 6.88
C GLU A 14 7.21 2.00 6.25
N VAL A 15 7.00 2.48 5.03
CA VAL A 15 5.82 2.20 4.21
C VAL A 15 6.25 1.41 2.99
N HIS A 16 5.57 0.30 2.74
CA HIS A 16 5.85 -0.57 1.61
C HIS A 16 4.75 -0.53 0.56
N VAL A 17 5.16 -0.46 -0.69
CA VAL A 17 4.26 -0.60 -1.85
C VAL A 17 4.70 -1.76 -2.71
N ARG A 18 3.76 -2.63 -3.04
CA ARG A 18 3.99 -3.70 -4.00
C ARG A 18 2.77 -4.07 -4.81
N PHE A 19 3.07 -4.68 -5.97
CA PHE A 19 2.10 -5.33 -6.84
C PHE A 19 2.06 -6.85 -6.58
N CYS A 20 0.88 -7.46 -6.67
CA CYS A 20 0.72 -8.91 -6.59
C CYS A 20 1.29 -9.63 -7.80
N GLU A 21 2.07 -10.66 -7.61
CA GLU A 21 2.46 -11.59 -8.67
C GLU A 21 1.33 -12.54 -9.06
N GLY A 22 1.23 -12.79 -10.34
CA GLY A 22 0.13 -13.50 -10.98
C GLY A 22 0.00 -14.98 -10.66
N LEU A 23 -1.19 -15.49 -10.91
CA LEU A 23 -1.54 -16.91 -10.98
C LEU A 23 -0.78 -17.59 -12.13
N GLY A 24 0.00 -18.61 -11.78
CA GLY A 24 0.34 -19.85 -12.49
C GLY A 24 0.47 -19.93 -14.01
N VAL A 25 0.63 -18.85 -14.74
CA VAL A 25 1.03 -18.85 -16.14
C VAL A 25 2.45 -18.28 -16.19
N GLN A 26 3.40 -19.03 -16.74
CA GLN A 26 4.75 -18.55 -17.00
C GLN A 26 4.70 -17.42 -18.04
N LEU A 27 4.41 -16.22 -17.61
CA LEU A 27 4.68 -15.01 -18.35
C LEU A 27 5.97 -14.38 -17.83
N PRO A 28 6.78 -13.73 -18.68
CA PRO A 28 8.01 -13.10 -18.27
C PRO A 28 7.73 -12.12 -17.12
N ARG A 29 8.56 -12.17 -16.09
CA ARG A 29 8.51 -11.43 -14.84
C ARG A 29 8.09 -9.98 -15.02
N SER A 30 6.79 -9.71 -14.91
CA SER A 30 6.27 -8.39 -14.63
C SER A 30 5.39 -8.50 -13.38
N THR A 31 5.81 -7.83 -12.35
CA THR A 31 5.28 -7.89 -10.98
C THR A 31 4.01 -7.07 -10.80
N HIS A 32 2.97 -7.36 -11.58
CA HIS A 32 1.71 -6.61 -11.51
C HIS A 32 0.58 -7.51 -11.06
N PRO A 33 -0.18 -7.16 -10.02
CA PRO A 33 -1.36 -7.89 -9.61
C PRO A 33 -2.46 -7.72 -10.65
N TYR A 34 -2.76 -8.79 -11.31
CA TYR A 34 -3.94 -8.88 -12.15
C TYR A 34 -5.12 -9.30 -11.29
N ILE A 35 -6.19 -8.51 -11.34
CA ILE A 35 -7.50 -8.95 -10.91
C ILE A 35 -8.23 -9.41 -12.16
N PRO A 36 -8.44 -10.72 -12.36
CA PRO A 36 -9.19 -11.22 -13.50
C PRO A 36 -10.63 -10.76 -13.39
N MET A 37 -11.21 -10.32 -14.51
CA MET A 37 -12.60 -9.94 -14.64
C MET A 37 -13.24 -10.73 -15.78
N ALA A 38 -14.56 -10.68 -15.89
CA ALA A 38 -15.29 -11.35 -16.97
C ALA A 38 -14.79 -10.93 -18.38
N LYS A 39 -14.30 -9.69 -18.53
CA LYS A 39 -13.66 -9.17 -19.74
C LYS A 39 -12.37 -8.44 -19.37
N GLY A 40 -11.22 -9.15 -19.54
CA GLY A 40 -9.91 -8.57 -19.27
C GLY A 40 -9.49 -8.66 -17.80
N PHE A 41 -8.72 -7.68 -17.36
CA PHE A 41 -8.16 -7.61 -16.00
C PHE A 41 -7.97 -6.16 -15.60
N CYS A 42 -7.80 -5.90 -14.31
CA CYS A 42 -7.33 -4.62 -13.80
C CYS A 42 -6.13 -4.80 -12.87
N TYR A 43 -5.43 -3.70 -12.65
CA TYR A 43 -4.26 -3.59 -11.77
C TYR A 43 -4.69 -3.02 -10.43
N LEU A 44 -4.08 -3.52 -9.36
CA LEU A 44 -4.28 -3.03 -8.01
C LEU A 44 -2.94 -2.55 -7.44
N VAL A 45 -2.89 -1.34 -6.92
CA VAL A 45 -1.81 -0.87 -6.06
C VAL A 45 -2.34 -0.68 -4.65
N ALA A 46 -1.52 -0.99 -3.65
CA ALA A 46 -1.81 -0.67 -2.25
C ALA A 46 -0.55 -0.18 -1.55
N ILE A 47 -0.73 0.81 -0.69
CA ILE A 47 0.30 1.36 0.19
C ILE A 47 -0.02 0.88 1.60
N MET A 48 0.96 0.25 2.26
CA MET A 48 0.77 -0.36 3.55
C MET A 48 1.82 0.13 4.54
N ASP A 49 1.40 0.45 5.75
CA ASP A 49 2.31 0.66 6.88
C ASP A 49 2.88 -0.69 7.34
N TRP A 50 4.19 -0.79 7.37
CA TRP A 50 4.85 -2.06 7.65
C TRP A 50 4.66 -2.54 9.08
N ALA A 51 4.74 -1.64 10.03
CA ALA A 51 4.65 -1.98 11.46
C ALA A 51 3.27 -2.50 11.85
N SER A 52 2.22 -1.80 11.43
CA SER A 52 0.83 -2.17 11.72
C SER A 52 0.18 -3.06 10.68
N ARG A 53 0.76 -3.18 9.47
CA ARG A 53 0.18 -3.83 8.30
C ARG A 53 -1.11 -3.16 7.80
N ARG A 54 -1.36 -1.94 8.21
CA ARG A 54 -2.52 -1.18 7.78
C ARG A 54 -2.39 -0.76 6.33
N VAL A 55 -3.41 -1.03 5.53
CA VAL A 55 -3.52 -0.49 4.17
C VAL A 55 -3.94 0.97 4.28
N LEU A 56 -3.05 1.87 3.88
CA LEU A 56 -3.22 3.33 3.98
C LEU A 56 -3.98 3.88 2.78
N ALA A 57 -3.61 3.44 1.57
CA ALA A 57 -4.26 3.82 0.33
C ALA A 57 -4.19 2.67 -0.67
N TRP A 58 -5.11 2.66 -1.62
CA TRP A 58 -5.12 1.69 -2.72
C TRP A 58 -5.85 2.26 -3.92
N ARG A 59 -5.52 1.77 -5.12
CA ARG A 59 -6.14 2.17 -6.39
C ARG A 59 -6.29 0.98 -7.34
N LEU A 60 -7.30 1.05 -8.18
CA LEU A 60 -7.51 0.16 -9.31
C LEU A 60 -7.36 0.92 -10.61
N SER A 61 -6.69 0.32 -11.60
CA SER A 61 -6.58 0.84 -12.95
C SER A 61 -6.76 -0.28 -13.97
N ASN A 62 -7.31 0.05 -15.13
CA ASN A 62 -7.34 -0.83 -16.31
C ASN A 62 -6.16 -0.58 -17.23
N THR A 63 -5.32 0.42 -16.93
CA THR A 63 -4.08 0.74 -17.63
C THR A 63 -2.89 0.60 -16.69
N LEU A 64 -1.72 0.35 -17.27
CA LEU A 64 -0.47 0.18 -16.54
C LEU A 64 0.37 1.46 -16.59
N ASP A 65 -0.25 2.61 -16.49
CA ASP A 65 0.46 3.88 -16.34
C ASP A 65 0.85 4.13 -14.86
N ALA A 66 1.71 5.13 -14.62
CA ALA A 66 2.15 5.44 -13.27
C ALA A 66 1.13 6.27 -12.48
N SER A 67 0.09 6.81 -13.12
CA SER A 67 -0.81 7.80 -12.52
C SER A 67 -1.58 7.25 -11.30
N PHE A 68 -2.12 6.04 -11.38
CA PHE A 68 -2.86 5.47 -10.26
C PHE A 68 -1.95 5.13 -9.06
N CYS A 69 -0.64 4.93 -9.29
CA CYS A 69 0.35 4.74 -8.23
C CYS A 69 0.67 6.07 -7.55
N THR A 70 0.85 7.15 -8.31
CA THR A 70 1.08 8.49 -7.77
C THR A 70 -0.12 9.00 -7.00
N GLU A 71 -1.35 8.80 -7.51
CA GLU A 71 -2.59 9.13 -6.80
C GLU A 71 -2.71 8.40 -5.45
N ALA A 72 -2.36 7.11 -5.40
CA ALA A 72 -2.36 6.37 -4.14
C ALA A 72 -1.31 6.91 -3.15
N LEU A 73 -0.12 7.30 -3.66
CA LEU A 73 0.95 7.86 -2.85
C LEU A 73 0.55 9.22 -2.28
N GLU A 74 0.04 10.12 -3.11
CA GLU A 74 -0.42 11.46 -2.69
C GLU A 74 -1.55 11.37 -1.66
N GLU A 75 -2.51 10.44 -1.86
CA GLU A 75 -3.56 10.20 -0.87
C GLU A 75 -2.98 9.73 0.46
N ALA A 76 -2.04 8.78 0.44
CA ALA A 76 -1.42 8.26 1.66
C ALA A 76 -0.66 9.36 2.40
N ILE A 77 0.15 10.16 1.69
CA ILE A 77 0.88 11.29 2.27
C ILE A 77 -0.08 12.34 2.84
N SER A 78 -1.12 12.69 2.10
CA SER A 78 -2.10 13.70 2.52
C SER A 78 -2.86 13.31 3.78
N LYS A 79 -3.22 12.02 3.92
CA LYS A 79 -4.02 11.54 5.05
C LYS A 79 -3.20 11.17 6.28
N TYR A 80 -2.00 10.63 6.09
CA TYR A 80 -1.23 9.98 7.14
C TYR A 80 0.13 10.63 7.39
N GLY A 81 0.50 11.63 6.59
CA GLY A 81 1.80 12.28 6.67
C GLY A 81 2.90 11.52 5.92
N THR A 82 4.12 12.05 6.01
CA THR A 82 5.28 11.51 5.31
C THR A 82 6.02 10.48 6.16
N PRO A 83 6.29 9.25 5.65
CA PRO A 83 7.17 8.31 6.31
C PRO A 83 8.64 8.75 6.19
N GLU A 84 9.52 8.20 7.00
CA GLU A 84 10.97 8.40 6.84
C GLU A 84 11.52 7.64 5.64
N ILE A 85 11.04 6.42 5.43
CA ILE A 85 11.47 5.50 4.38
C ILE A 85 10.26 4.95 3.65
N PHE A 86 10.34 4.97 2.33
CA PHE A 86 9.36 4.35 1.44
C PHE A 86 10.02 3.20 0.67
N ASN A 87 9.57 1.98 0.94
CA ASN A 87 10.08 0.80 0.27
C ASN A 87 9.22 0.47 -0.95
N THR A 88 9.86 0.19 -2.07
CA THR A 88 9.20 -0.19 -3.31
C THR A 88 10.01 -1.24 -4.06
N ASP A 89 9.36 -2.00 -4.92
CA ASP A 89 10.06 -2.84 -5.88
C ASP A 89 10.62 -2.02 -7.07
N GLN A 90 11.35 -2.67 -7.96
CA GLN A 90 11.93 -2.04 -9.15
C GLN A 90 10.96 -1.99 -10.33
N GLY A 91 9.64 -2.00 -10.08
CA GLY A 91 8.63 -1.85 -11.12
C GLY A 91 8.72 -0.50 -11.82
N SER A 92 8.48 -0.49 -13.15
CA SER A 92 8.61 0.73 -13.97
C SER A 92 7.77 1.90 -13.51
N GLN A 93 6.64 1.65 -12.82
CA GLN A 93 5.77 2.68 -12.26
C GLN A 93 6.40 3.38 -11.07
N PHE A 94 7.15 2.63 -10.23
CA PHE A 94 7.79 3.15 -9.03
C PHE A 94 9.16 3.76 -9.28
N THR A 95 9.78 3.43 -10.42
CA THR A 95 11.03 4.04 -10.89
C THR A 95 10.80 5.23 -11.82
N SER A 96 9.53 5.57 -12.11
CA SER A 96 9.19 6.74 -12.91
C SER A 96 9.53 8.04 -12.19
N ASP A 97 9.99 9.04 -12.93
CA ASP A 97 10.30 10.37 -12.38
C ASP A 97 9.09 10.94 -11.63
N ALA A 98 7.87 10.80 -12.19
CA ALA A 98 6.65 11.28 -11.56
C ALA A 98 6.40 10.68 -10.15
N PHE A 99 6.76 9.42 -9.92
CA PHE A 99 6.59 8.78 -8.62
C PHE A 99 7.73 9.15 -7.66
N THR A 100 8.97 9.12 -8.13
CA THR A 100 10.14 9.40 -7.30
C THR A 100 10.23 10.88 -6.90
N ASP A 101 9.82 11.80 -7.78
CA ASP A 101 9.78 13.24 -7.48
C ASP A 101 8.82 13.56 -6.32
N ILE A 102 7.68 12.87 -6.22
CA ILE A 102 6.77 13.03 -5.07
C ILE A 102 7.47 12.63 -3.77
N LEU A 103 8.19 11.52 -3.75
CA LEU A 103 8.92 11.07 -2.57
C LEU A 103 10.03 12.04 -2.18
N ILE A 104 10.85 12.44 -3.15
CA ILE A 104 11.99 13.36 -2.94
C ILE A 104 11.51 14.74 -2.47
N SER A 105 10.47 15.29 -3.12
CA SER A 105 9.91 16.60 -2.75
C SER A 105 9.31 16.64 -1.35
N ASN A 106 8.86 15.49 -0.85
CA ASN A 106 8.38 15.33 0.52
C ASN A 106 9.46 14.92 1.52
N GLY A 107 10.72 14.82 1.11
CA GLY A 107 11.86 14.46 1.97
C GLY A 107 11.84 13.00 2.43
N ILE A 108 11.21 12.11 1.66
CA ILE A 108 11.07 10.69 1.95
C ILE A 108 12.26 9.95 1.35
N SER A 109 12.93 9.12 2.14
CA SER A 109 14.02 8.26 1.66
C SER A 109 13.44 7.09 0.86
N ILE A 110 13.97 6.85 -0.33
CA ILE A 110 13.52 5.75 -1.19
C ILE A 110 14.43 4.54 -0.93
N SER A 111 13.83 3.40 -0.58
CA SER A 111 14.51 2.12 -0.50
C SER A 111 13.94 1.22 -1.61
N MET A 112 14.81 0.81 -2.55
CA MET A 112 14.46 -0.15 -3.59
C MET A 112 15.07 -1.49 -3.26
N ASP A 113 14.28 -2.54 -3.32
CA ASP A 113 14.70 -3.89 -3.03
C ASP A 113 15.84 -4.34 -3.95
N GLY A 114 17.03 -4.53 -3.38
CA GLY A 114 18.13 -5.21 -4.03
C GLY A 114 17.92 -6.74 -4.05
N LYS A 115 18.60 -7.45 -4.97
CA LYS A 115 18.62 -8.92 -5.00
C LYS A 115 18.95 -9.49 -3.61
N GLY A 116 18.00 -10.16 -2.96
CA GLY A 116 18.20 -10.91 -1.71
C GLY A 116 17.43 -10.43 -0.47
N ARG A 117 16.74 -9.32 -0.49
CA ARG A 117 15.92 -8.83 0.65
C ARG A 117 14.46 -9.28 0.56
N TRP A 118 14.23 -10.58 0.57
CA TRP A 118 12.89 -11.18 0.55
C TRP A 118 12.07 -10.89 1.84
N VAL A 119 12.75 -10.58 2.94
CA VAL A 119 12.11 -10.32 4.24
C VAL A 119 11.26 -9.05 4.18
N ASP A 120 11.72 -8.04 3.47
CA ASP A 120 11.09 -6.72 3.40
C ASP A 120 9.72 -6.75 2.68
N ASN A 121 9.44 -7.84 1.94
CA ASN A 121 8.25 -7.97 1.10
C ASN A 121 7.19 -8.93 1.63
N VAL A 122 7.52 -9.70 2.67
CA VAL A 122 6.65 -10.77 3.20
C VAL A 122 5.26 -10.28 3.58
N TYR A 123 5.14 -9.07 4.13
CA TYR A 123 3.84 -8.55 4.59
C TYR A 123 2.91 -8.16 3.43
N VAL A 124 3.46 -7.55 2.40
CA VAL A 124 2.67 -7.19 1.21
C VAL A 124 2.31 -8.43 0.40
N GLU A 125 3.20 -9.40 0.27
CA GLU A 125 2.89 -10.69 -0.35
C GLU A 125 1.77 -11.44 0.40
N ARG A 126 1.78 -11.38 1.74
CA ARG A 126 0.68 -11.92 2.56
C ARG A 126 -0.62 -11.14 2.36
N LEU A 127 -0.57 -9.82 2.27
CA LEU A 127 -1.75 -9.01 1.93
C LEU A 127 -2.34 -9.47 0.61
N TRP A 128 -1.52 -9.60 -0.41
CA TRP A 128 -1.97 -10.03 -1.73
C TRP A 128 -2.56 -11.43 -1.73
N ARG A 129 -1.95 -12.36 -1.00
CA ARG A 129 -2.51 -13.69 -0.83
C ARG A 129 -3.89 -13.62 -0.18
N SER A 130 -4.04 -12.85 0.89
CA SER A 130 -5.32 -12.67 1.56
C SER A 130 -6.36 -12.05 0.63
N VAL A 131 -6.05 -10.95 -0.07
CA VAL A 131 -6.95 -10.30 -1.03
C VAL A 131 -7.40 -11.27 -2.13
N LYS A 132 -6.47 -12.07 -2.68
CA LYS A 132 -6.79 -13.04 -3.73
C LYS A 132 -7.76 -14.11 -3.25
N TYR A 133 -7.45 -14.76 -2.14
CA TYR A 133 -8.17 -15.95 -1.70
C TYR A 133 -9.41 -15.63 -0.85
N GLU A 134 -9.42 -14.52 -0.14
CA GLU A 134 -10.53 -14.13 0.74
C GLU A 134 -11.55 -13.23 0.02
N ASP A 135 -11.19 -12.61 -1.12
CA ASP A 135 -12.06 -11.68 -1.83
C ASP A 135 -12.16 -11.96 -3.34
N ILE A 136 -11.07 -11.75 -4.09
CA ILE A 136 -11.11 -11.74 -5.56
C ILE A 136 -11.60 -13.06 -6.14
N HIS A 137 -11.06 -14.20 -5.69
CA HIS A 137 -11.44 -15.52 -6.20
C HIS A 137 -12.85 -15.94 -5.79
N LEU A 138 -13.33 -15.46 -4.64
CA LEU A 138 -14.66 -15.79 -4.14
C LEU A 138 -15.74 -15.00 -4.87
N LYS A 139 -15.47 -13.73 -5.19
CA LYS A 139 -16.45 -12.82 -5.79
C LYS A 139 -16.45 -12.82 -7.31
N ALA A 140 -15.31 -13.17 -7.95
CA ALA A 140 -15.16 -13.26 -9.40
C ALA A 140 -15.74 -12.04 -10.14
N TYR A 141 -15.25 -10.85 -9.83
CA TYR A 141 -15.78 -9.57 -10.29
C TYR A 141 -16.01 -9.47 -11.80
N CYS A 142 -17.17 -8.96 -12.18
CA CYS A 142 -17.54 -8.78 -13.59
C CYS A 142 -17.07 -7.43 -14.15
N SER A 143 -16.85 -6.43 -13.32
CA SER A 143 -16.46 -5.07 -13.72
C SER A 143 -15.51 -4.40 -12.72
N ILE A 144 -14.78 -3.38 -13.19
CA ILE A 144 -13.87 -2.58 -12.33
C ILE A 144 -14.64 -1.83 -11.23
N THR A 145 -15.87 -1.43 -11.50
CA THR A 145 -16.73 -0.76 -10.52
C THR A 145 -17.11 -1.72 -9.40
N GLU A 146 -17.50 -2.93 -9.75
CA GLU A 146 -17.81 -3.99 -8.79
C GLU A 146 -16.56 -4.36 -7.96
N ALA A 147 -15.41 -4.55 -8.62
CA ALA A 147 -14.15 -4.81 -7.96
C ALA A 147 -13.77 -3.69 -6.99
N ARG A 148 -14.02 -2.43 -7.37
CA ARG A 148 -13.73 -1.28 -6.50
C ARG A 148 -14.58 -1.29 -5.24
N HIS A 149 -15.88 -1.55 -5.34
CA HIS A 149 -16.74 -1.65 -4.17
C HIS A 149 -16.36 -2.84 -3.28
N GLY A 150 -16.17 -4.01 -3.88
CA GLY A 150 -15.81 -5.20 -3.11
C GLY A 150 -14.46 -5.08 -2.41
N LEU A 151 -13.46 -4.49 -3.05
CA LEU A 151 -12.17 -4.25 -2.43
C LEU A 151 -12.21 -3.14 -1.37
N ALA A 152 -13.08 -2.13 -1.51
CA ALA A 152 -13.30 -1.14 -0.46
C ALA A 152 -13.83 -1.80 0.81
N ASP A 153 -14.82 -2.68 0.69
CA ASP A 153 -15.38 -3.47 1.79
C ASP A 153 -14.30 -4.39 2.40
N TYR A 154 -13.53 -5.06 1.53
CA TYR A 154 -12.48 -5.98 1.97
C TYR A 154 -11.36 -5.24 2.73
N PHE A 155 -10.83 -4.13 2.22
CA PHE A 155 -9.79 -3.37 2.91
C PHE A 155 -10.32 -2.71 4.19
N GLY A 156 -11.60 -2.32 4.22
CA GLY A 156 -12.28 -1.91 5.44
C GLY A 156 -12.31 -3.04 6.49
N PHE A 157 -12.70 -4.25 6.10
CA PHE A 157 -12.65 -5.44 6.94
C PHE A 157 -11.22 -5.77 7.38
N TYR A 158 -10.27 -5.78 6.44
CA TYR A 158 -8.86 -6.09 6.70
C TYR A 158 -8.24 -5.16 7.75
N ASN A 159 -8.47 -3.87 7.64
CA ASN A 159 -7.93 -2.89 8.56
C ASN A 159 -8.60 -2.91 9.94
N ASN A 160 -9.93 -3.01 9.97
CA ASN A 160 -10.70 -2.69 11.18
C ASN A 160 -11.24 -3.93 11.93
N ARG A 161 -11.29 -5.10 11.29
CA ARG A 161 -11.91 -6.30 11.86
C ARG A 161 -11.03 -7.54 11.82
N ARG A 162 -10.18 -7.67 10.80
CA ARG A 162 -9.33 -8.84 10.63
C ARG A 162 -8.20 -8.82 11.65
N ARG A 163 -8.24 -9.77 12.58
CA ARG A 163 -7.18 -9.96 13.58
C ARG A 163 -5.98 -10.68 12.97
N HIS A 164 -4.79 -10.30 13.39
CA HIS A 164 -3.53 -10.86 12.90
C HIS A 164 -2.71 -11.44 14.04
N GLN A 165 -2.44 -12.73 13.98
CA GLN A 165 -1.61 -13.41 14.98
C GLN A 165 -0.25 -12.72 15.17
N GLY A 166 0.38 -12.24 14.10
CA GLY A 166 1.66 -11.51 14.17
C GLY A 166 1.53 -10.03 14.57
N LEU A 167 0.35 -9.60 15.04
CA LEU A 167 0.07 -8.32 15.69
C LEU A 167 -0.55 -8.56 17.08
N ASP A 168 -0.23 -9.67 17.73
CA ASP A 168 -0.77 -10.08 19.03
C ASP A 168 -2.31 -10.12 19.01
N ASP A 169 -2.86 -10.69 17.94
CA ASP A 169 -4.30 -10.85 17.72
C ASP A 169 -5.09 -9.53 17.65
N ARG A 170 -4.39 -8.43 17.35
CA ARG A 170 -4.98 -7.11 17.12
C ARG A 170 -5.24 -6.89 15.61
N THR A 171 -6.09 -5.91 15.32
CA THR A 171 -6.31 -5.44 13.96
C THR A 171 -5.21 -4.46 13.53
N PRO A 172 -4.95 -4.31 12.22
CA PRO A 172 -4.04 -3.29 11.70
C PRO A 172 -4.36 -1.88 12.21
N ASP A 173 -5.63 -1.54 12.33
CA ASP A 173 -6.09 -0.22 12.79
C ASP A 173 -5.77 0.00 14.27
N GLU A 174 -6.05 -1.00 15.12
CA GLU A 174 -5.71 -0.93 16.56
C GLU A 174 -4.20 -0.71 16.75
N VAL A 175 -3.37 -1.43 16.01
CA VAL A 175 -1.91 -1.27 16.11
C VAL A 175 -1.47 0.09 15.55
N TYR A 176 -2.00 0.51 14.41
CA TYR A 176 -1.64 1.77 13.78
C TYR A 176 -1.87 2.95 14.72
N TRP A 177 -3.06 3.07 15.27
CA TRP A 177 -3.43 4.21 16.13
C TRP A 177 -2.76 4.18 17.52
N THR A 178 -2.47 2.99 18.05
CA THR A 178 -1.76 2.88 19.35
C THR A 178 -0.25 3.15 19.24
N THR A 179 0.34 2.99 18.06
CA THR A 179 1.78 3.23 17.84
C THR A 179 2.10 4.63 17.31
N LEU A 180 1.08 5.43 16.94
CA LEU A 180 1.27 6.85 16.68
C LEU A 180 1.69 7.57 17.99
N PRO A 181 2.68 8.47 17.94
CA PRO A 181 2.94 9.34 19.08
C PRO A 181 1.61 10.04 19.42
N GLN A 182 1.16 9.89 20.66
CA GLN A 182 0.03 10.66 21.12
C GLN A 182 0.41 12.13 21.01
N MET A 183 -0.25 12.85 20.12
CA MET A 183 -0.17 14.30 20.12
C MET A 183 -0.64 14.74 21.49
N GLN A 184 0.30 15.22 22.32
CA GLN A 184 -0.07 15.92 23.56
C GLN A 184 -0.95 17.08 23.13
N VAL A 185 -2.24 16.96 23.39
CA VAL A 185 -3.16 18.10 23.32
C VAL A 185 -2.68 19.00 24.45
N ALA A 186 -1.97 20.07 24.07
CA ALA A 186 -1.63 21.14 25.00
C ALA A 186 -2.97 21.73 25.46
N ALA A 187 -3.24 21.54 26.75
CA ALA A 187 -4.37 22.14 27.44
C ALA A 187 -4.13 23.65 27.61
#